data_9c3f566fa0611ac6c9b89f37d62b4217
#
_entry.id   9c3f566fa0611ac6c9b89f37d62b4217
#
_cell.length_a   1.000
_cell.length_b   1.000
_cell.length_c   1.000
_cell.angle_alpha   90.00
_cell.angle_beta   90.00
_cell.angle_gamma   90.00
#
_symmetry.space_group_name_H-M   'P 1'
#
loop_
_entity.id
_entity.type
_entity.pdbx_description
1 polymer ?
#
loop_
_entity_poly.entity_id
_entity_poly.type
_entity_poly.pdbx_seq_one_letter_code
_entity_poly.pdbx_strand_id
1 'polypeptide(L)'
;LYHSSNTLAFDNFFHQVGQGKTADAEMMLENSLYGLPEGSAMVTDGTNNTFQSAPALLHQKLGYTTASFHGDVPSFWNRDNAYKSFGYQYFFSKSYYPKVKDQELGYGLKDKIFMKESMHYVEQLPQPFYAKLITVTNHYPYIIDKKNTSIDAWKTGDDTVDHYIQTAHYLDQSIGEFLDYLDKSGLRQNSVIILYGDHYGISNNHRPAIAQILGKKKVTNYDLAMFQKVPFMINAPGLKGGIDHTYGGEIDVLPTLEDLLGISSNKYIQFGQDLLSKNRNQIVPFRNGDWVTPKYTKYNGDYYHTSTGKQIKNPTAKEQKQFDKIQKYVTTELGLADKVMNGDLIRFYNLPGFKKVNKKDYTYNMKKSLKKLKKDQKKHKTSVKAKNNNQSTYDDYSTDAPELKDQNPSFPD
;
A
#
# COMPACT_ATOMS: atom_id res chain seq x y z
N LEU A 1 16.47 0.38 4.51
CA LEU A 1 15.96 0.05 3.18
C LEU A 1 16.33 1.11 2.16
N TYR A 2 16.01 2.37 2.40
CA TYR A 2 16.18 3.49 1.45
C TYR A 2 17.60 3.61 0.86
N HIS A 3 18.64 3.38 1.65
CA HIS A 3 20.04 3.46 1.24
C HIS A 3 20.65 2.11 0.78
N SER A 4 19.84 1.06 0.65
CA SER A 4 20.33 -0.24 0.19
C SER A 4 20.66 -0.20 -1.30
N SER A 5 21.76 -0.84 -1.70
CA SER A 5 22.27 -0.85 -3.10
C SER A 5 21.30 -1.48 -4.11
N ASN A 6 20.30 -2.21 -3.64
CA ASN A 6 19.28 -2.87 -4.43
C ASN A 6 17.86 -2.35 -4.13
N THR A 7 17.75 -1.13 -3.63
CA THR A 7 16.48 -0.42 -3.44
C THR A 7 16.37 0.75 -4.39
N LEU A 8 15.33 0.76 -5.20
CA LEU A 8 14.92 1.90 -6.02
C LEU A 8 13.83 2.67 -5.28
N ALA A 9 14.10 3.93 -4.94
CA ALA A 9 13.17 4.81 -4.25
C ALA A 9 12.68 5.91 -5.19
N PHE A 10 11.38 6.19 -5.17
CA PHE A 10 10.77 7.23 -6.00
C PHE A 10 10.48 8.47 -5.15
N ASP A 11 11.05 9.61 -5.49
CA ASP A 11 10.92 10.85 -4.72
C ASP A 11 9.76 11.75 -5.20
N ASN A 12 9.10 11.38 -6.29
CA ASN A 12 7.92 12.06 -6.84
C ASN A 12 6.73 11.11 -6.98
N PHE A 13 6.51 10.28 -5.95
CA PHE A 13 5.37 9.39 -5.87
C PHE A 13 4.29 9.98 -4.95
N PHE A 14 3.03 9.98 -5.43
CA PHE A 14 1.91 10.64 -4.77
C PHE A 14 0.80 9.65 -4.47
N HIS A 15 0.15 9.82 -3.31
CA HIS A 15 -1.13 9.17 -3.10
C HIS A 15 -2.21 9.81 -3.97
N GLN A 16 -3.21 9.02 -4.33
CA GLN A 16 -4.31 9.45 -5.21
C GLN A 16 -5.68 9.11 -4.62
N VAL A 17 -5.70 8.84 -3.33
CA VAL A 17 -6.91 8.43 -2.60
C VAL A 17 -7.93 9.58 -2.49
N GLY A 18 -9.19 9.20 -2.43
CA GLY A 18 -10.31 10.04 -2.06
C GLY A 18 -10.75 9.82 -0.61
N GLN A 19 -12.05 9.61 -0.41
CA GLN A 19 -12.63 9.41 0.92
C GLN A 19 -12.36 8.02 1.50
N GLY A 20 -12.10 7.03 0.65
CA GLY A 20 -11.82 5.64 1.06
C GLY A 20 -10.44 5.42 1.68
N LYS A 21 -9.54 6.42 1.65
CA LYS A 21 -8.20 6.35 2.27
C LYS A 21 -7.48 5.05 1.93
N THR A 22 -7.06 4.25 2.94
CA THR A 22 -6.41 2.95 2.74
C THR A 22 -7.17 2.05 1.76
N ALA A 23 -8.51 2.04 1.81
CA ALA A 23 -9.31 1.21 0.88
C ALA A 23 -9.20 1.68 -0.58
N ASP A 24 -9.06 2.98 -0.83
CA ASP A 24 -8.81 3.51 -2.18
C ASP A 24 -7.40 3.17 -2.67
N ALA A 25 -6.40 3.29 -1.78
CA ALA A 25 -5.04 2.86 -2.09
C ALA A 25 -5.00 1.36 -2.44
N GLU A 26 -5.66 0.51 -1.64
CA GLU A 26 -5.79 -0.91 -1.95
C GLU A 26 -6.47 -1.16 -3.29
N MET A 27 -7.50 -0.40 -3.63
CA MET A 27 -8.17 -0.50 -4.94
C MET A 27 -7.20 -0.18 -6.09
N MET A 28 -6.39 0.87 -5.95
CA MET A 28 -5.40 1.27 -6.96
C MET A 28 -4.25 0.27 -7.06
N LEU A 29 -3.69 -0.16 -5.94
CA LEU A 29 -2.57 -1.11 -5.94
C LEU A 29 -2.95 -2.50 -6.45
N GLU A 30 -4.16 -2.97 -6.11
CA GLU A 30 -4.59 -4.32 -6.46
C GLU A 30 -5.20 -4.42 -7.84
N ASN A 31 -5.77 -3.33 -8.36
CA ASN A 31 -6.58 -3.36 -9.58
C ASN A 31 -6.17 -2.33 -10.62
N SER A 32 -5.29 -1.38 -10.28
CA SER A 32 -4.99 -0.20 -11.10
C SER A 32 -6.27 0.55 -11.52
N LEU A 33 -7.22 0.68 -10.56
CA LEU A 33 -8.50 1.39 -10.69
C LEU A 33 -8.59 2.46 -9.60
N TYR A 34 -8.93 3.70 -9.99
CA TYR A 34 -9.15 4.78 -9.00
C TYR A 34 -10.32 4.47 -8.07
N GLY A 35 -10.23 4.95 -6.84
CA GLY A 35 -11.37 5.00 -5.92
C GLY A 35 -12.52 5.89 -6.45
N LEU A 36 -13.68 5.84 -5.83
CA LEU A 36 -14.83 6.64 -6.22
C LEU A 36 -14.64 8.14 -5.87
N PRO A 37 -15.37 9.06 -6.55
CA PRO A 37 -15.38 10.48 -6.18
C PRO A 37 -15.89 10.71 -4.76
N GLU A 38 -16.83 9.88 -4.30
CA GLU A 38 -17.42 9.92 -2.96
C GLU A 38 -17.51 8.50 -2.38
N GLY A 39 -17.26 8.37 -1.08
CA GLY A 39 -17.27 7.10 -0.38
C GLY A 39 -16.06 6.22 -0.69
N SER A 40 -16.21 4.91 -0.61
CA SER A 40 -15.16 3.91 -0.86
C SER A 40 -15.66 2.83 -1.82
N ALA A 41 -14.93 2.64 -2.92
CA ALA A 41 -15.21 1.59 -3.89
C ALA A 41 -15.17 0.18 -3.28
N MET A 42 -14.31 -0.07 -2.31
CA MET A 42 -14.28 -1.37 -1.61
C MET A 42 -15.56 -1.65 -0.84
N VAL A 43 -16.19 -0.61 -0.26
CA VAL A 43 -17.42 -0.76 0.51
C VAL A 43 -18.61 -0.94 -0.41
N THR A 44 -18.73 -0.13 -1.46
CA THR A 44 -19.89 -0.11 -2.36
C THR A 44 -19.83 -1.20 -3.43
N ASP A 45 -18.71 -1.34 -4.09
CA ASP A 45 -18.53 -2.14 -5.30
C ASP A 45 -17.66 -3.39 -5.10
N GLY A 46 -16.79 -3.38 -4.10
CA GLY A 46 -15.78 -4.42 -3.86
C GLY A 46 -16.35 -5.83 -3.73
N THR A 47 -17.60 -5.97 -3.25
CA THR A 47 -18.27 -7.26 -3.15
C THR A 47 -18.87 -7.73 -4.47
N ASN A 48 -19.35 -6.82 -5.31
CA ASN A 48 -20.24 -7.16 -6.42
C ASN A 48 -19.57 -7.05 -7.79
N ASN A 49 -18.58 -6.18 -7.93
CA ASN A 49 -17.89 -5.97 -9.19
C ASN A 49 -16.90 -7.10 -9.52
N THR A 50 -16.60 -7.20 -10.79
CA THR A 50 -15.56 -8.08 -11.35
C THR A 50 -14.23 -7.34 -11.42
N PHE A 51 -13.14 -8.01 -11.01
CA PHE A 51 -11.82 -7.41 -10.96
C PHE A 51 -10.77 -8.27 -11.69
N GLN A 52 -9.71 -7.62 -12.16
CA GLN A 52 -8.48 -8.22 -12.70
C GLN A 52 -7.34 -7.92 -11.73
N SER A 53 -7.51 -8.33 -10.48
CA SER A 53 -6.68 -7.92 -9.35
C SER A 53 -5.36 -8.69 -9.26
N ALA A 54 -4.34 -8.06 -8.67
CA ALA A 54 -3.02 -8.63 -8.44
C ALA A 54 -3.05 -10.05 -7.87
N PRO A 55 -3.75 -10.34 -6.75
CA PRO A 55 -3.77 -11.70 -6.21
C PRO A 55 -4.35 -12.73 -7.19
N ALA A 56 -5.42 -12.41 -7.90
CA ALA A 56 -5.99 -13.33 -8.88
C ALA A 56 -5.06 -13.55 -10.09
N LEU A 57 -4.43 -12.48 -10.58
CA LEU A 57 -3.49 -12.54 -11.70
C LEU A 57 -2.25 -13.36 -11.34
N LEU A 58 -1.63 -13.06 -10.21
CA LEU A 58 -0.43 -13.76 -9.74
C LEU A 58 -0.72 -15.24 -9.49
N HIS A 59 -1.86 -15.54 -8.88
CA HIS A 59 -2.25 -16.93 -8.66
C HIS A 59 -2.47 -17.68 -9.99
N GLN A 60 -3.24 -17.11 -10.91
CA GLN A 60 -3.62 -17.79 -12.14
C GLN A 60 -2.50 -17.85 -13.19
N LYS A 61 -1.64 -16.83 -13.25
CA LYS A 61 -0.56 -16.76 -14.26
C LYS A 61 0.74 -17.39 -13.80
N LEU A 62 1.07 -17.24 -12.52
CA LEU A 62 2.38 -17.61 -11.97
C LEU A 62 2.29 -18.62 -10.81
N GLY A 63 1.10 -19.08 -10.43
CA GLY A 63 0.92 -20.08 -9.38
C GLY A 63 1.19 -19.59 -7.96
N TYR A 64 1.17 -18.28 -7.72
CA TYR A 64 1.40 -17.72 -6.39
C TYR A 64 0.33 -18.11 -5.39
N THR A 65 0.73 -18.38 -4.16
CA THR A 65 -0.16 -18.36 -3.00
C THR A 65 -0.38 -16.91 -2.59
N THR A 66 -1.63 -16.49 -2.37
CA THR A 66 -1.94 -15.09 -2.11
C THR A 66 -2.57 -14.89 -0.75
N ALA A 67 -2.00 -13.96 0.04
CA ALA A 67 -2.40 -13.70 1.41
C ALA A 67 -2.39 -12.19 1.72
N SER A 68 -3.38 -11.73 2.48
CA SER A 68 -3.38 -10.41 3.08
C SER A 68 -3.35 -10.52 4.60
N PHE A 69 -2.67 -9.60 5.26
CA PHE A 69 -2.48 -9.54 6.71
C PHE A 69 -2.90 -8.17 7.23
N HIS A 70 -3.72 -8.14 8.27
CA HIS A 70 -4.14 -6.90 8.89
C HIS A 70 -4.52 -7.10 10.36
N GLY A 71 -3.93 -6.32 11.25
CA GLY A 71 -4.15 -6.41 12.69
C GLY A 71 -5.50 -5.88 13.20
N ASP A 72 -6.46 -5.62 12.31
CA ASP A 72 -7.80 -5.11 12.63
C ASP A 72 -8.90 -6.12 12.25
N VAL A 73 -10.14 -5.76 12.57
CA VAL A 73 -11.33 -6.58 12.27
C VAL A 73 -11.52 -6.74 10.76
N PRO A 74 -11.97 -7.93 10.28
CA PRO A 74 -12.03 -8.22 8.86
C PRO A 74 -13.05 -7.40 8.09
N SER A 75 -14.09 -6.91 8.77
CA SER A 75 -15.16 -6.11 8.15
C SER A 75 -14.79 -4.65 7.92
N PHE A 76 -13.71 -4.15 8.52
CA PHE A 76 -13.27 -2.77 8.31
C PHE A 76 -12.93 -2.54 6.83
N TRP A 77 -13.52 -1.52 6.22
CA TRP A 77 -13.50 -1.29 4.77
C TRP A 77 -14.04 -2.45 3.93
N ASN A 78 -14.91 -3.32 4.50
CA ASN A 78 -15.51 -4.46 3.76
C ASN A 78 -14.48 -5.46 3.22
N ARG A 79 -13.28 -5.55 3.83
CA ARG A 79 -12.18 -6.39 3.35
C ARG A 79 -12.53 -7.87 3.25
N ASP A 80 -13.26 -8.40 4.22
CA ASP A 80 -13.70 -9.81 4.25
C ASP A 80 -14.59 -10.22 3.06
N ASN A 81 -15.19 -9.28 2.36
CA ASN A 81 -15.95 -9.53 1.14
C ASN A 81 -15.18 -9.09 -0.12
N ALA A 82 -14.62 -7.88 -0.13
CA ALA A 82 -13.86 -7.36 -1.28
C ALA A 82 -12.67 -8.26 -1.64
N TYR A 83 -11.93 -8.77 -0.67
CA TYR A 83 -10.79 -9.66 -0.94
C TYR A 83 -11.15 -11.00 -1.57
N LYS A 84 -12.39 -11.49 -1.36
CA LYS A 84 -12.90 -12.65 -2.09
C LYS A 84 -13.06 -12.35 -3.57
N SER A 85 -13.53 -11.14 -3.89
CA SER A 85 -13.64 -10.67 -5.28
C SER A 85 -12.28 -10.40 -5.93
N PHE A 86 -11.28 -9.99 -5.14
CA PHE A 86 -9.90 -9.82 -5.60
C PHE A 86 -9.15 -11.14 -5.74
N GLY A 87 -9.62 -12.24 -5.14
CA GLY A 87 -9.03 -13.56 -5.26
C GLY A 87 -7.91 -13.85 -4.26
N TYR A 88 -7.88 -13.20 -3.11
CA TYR A 88 -7.00 -13.59 -2.02
C TYR A 88 -7.37 -14.96 -1.46
N GLN A 89 -6.42 -15.88 -1.46
CA GLN A 89 -6.63 -17.24 -0.92
C GLN A 89 -6.70 -17.26 0.60
N TYR A 90 -6.01 -16.31 1.25
CA TYR A 90 -5.96 -16.15 2.70
C TYR A 90 -6.11 -14.71 3.11
N PHE A 91 -6.81 -14.48 4.22
CA PHE A 91 -6.87 -13.18 4.90
C PHE A 91 -6.71 -13.40 6.40
N PHE A 92 -5.55 -13.04 6.91
CA PHE A 92 -5.20 -13.12 8.33
C PHE A 92 -5.55 -11.79 9.01
N SER A 93 -6.75 -11.72 9.55
CA SER A 93 -7.25 -10.55 10.29
C SER A 93 -7.01 -10.71 11.80
N LYS A 94 -7.38 -9.72 12.57
CA LYS A 94 -7.15 -9.65 14.03
C LYS A 94 -7.40 -10.96 14.80
N SER A 95 -8.43 -11.73 14.44
CA SER A 95 -8.76 -12.98 15.13
C SER A 95 -7.71 -14.11 14.99
N TYR A 96 -6.80 -14.00 14.04
CA TYR A 96 -5.73 -14.97 13.83
C TYR A 96 -4.52 -14.74 14.72
N TYR A 97 -4.43 -13.61 15.40
CA TYR A 97 -3.29 -13.25 16.23
C TYR A 97 -3.52 -13.61 17.69
N PRO A 98 -2.47 -14.01 18.42
CA PRO A 98 -2.54 -14.24 19.85
C PRO A 98 -3.07 -13.02 20.61
N LYS A 99 -3.68 -13.24 21.77
CA LYS A 99 -4.08 -12.17 22.67
C LYS A 99 -2.95 -11.86 23.63
N VAL A 100 -2.37 -10.70 23.50
CA VAL A 100 -1.33 -10.16 24.37
C VAL A 100 -1.84 -8.89 25.02
N LYS A 101 -1.50 -8.66 26.30
CA LYS A 101 -1.91 -7.46 27.02
C LYS A 101 -1.33 -6.21 26.34
N ASP A 102 -2.13 -5.17 26.20
CA ASP A 102 -1.74 -3.86 25.63
C ASP A 102 -1.24 -3.91 24.17
N GLN A 103 -1.56 -4.98 23.43
CA GLN A 103 -1.10 -5.18 22.06
C GLN A 103 -1.74 -4.23 21.02
N GLU A 104 -2.84 -3.59 21.38
CA GLU A 104 -3.65 -2.79 20.46
C GLU A 104 -3.44 -1.30 20.66
N LEU A 105 -3.55 -0.56 19.58
CA LEU A 105 -3.55 0.90 19.57
C LEU A 105 -4.44 1.40 18.44
N GLY A 106 -5.42 2.25 18.76
CA GLY A 106 -6.33 2.83 17.78
C GLY A 106 -7.06 1.76 16.94
N TYR A 107 -6.64 1.59 15.71
CA TYR A 107 -7.32 0.73 14.72
C TYR A 107 -6.87 -0.74 14.71
N GLY A 108 -5.98 -1.17 15.61
CA GLY A 108 -5.57 -2.57 15.61
C GLY A 108 -4.27 -2.86 16.37
N LEU A 109 -3.59 -3.94 15.99
CA LEU A 109 -2.36 -4.39 16.62
C LEU A 109 -1.21 -3.43 16.34
N LYS A 110 -0.37 -3.14 17.34
CA LYS A 110 0.87 -2.39 17.17
C LYS A 110 1.80 -3.08 16.16
N ASP A 111 2.46 -2.31 15.31
CA ASP A 111 3.15 -2.83 14.12
C ASP A 111 4.27 -3.83 14.43
N LYS A 112 5.06 -3.65 15.51
CA LYS A 112 6.08 -4.63 15.90
C LYS A 112 5.47 -5.99 16.23
N ILE A 113 4.36 -5.99 16.97
CA ILE A 113 3.62 -7.20 17.32
C ILE A 113 2.98 -7.81 16.06
N PHE A 114 2.28 -6.98 15.28
CA PHE A 114 1.60 -7.39 14.06
C PHE A 114 2.57 -8.06 13.07
N MET A 115 3.73 -7.44 12.82
CA MET A 115 4.71 -7.98 11.88
C MET A 115 5.30 -9.30 12.38
N LYS A 116 5.72 -9.37 13.66
CA LYS A 116 6.23 -10.61 14.24
C LYS A 116 5.21 -11.74 14.17
N GLU A 117 4.01 -11.50 14.68
CA GLU A 117 2.97 -12.52 14.75
C GLU A 117 2.50 -12.97 13.33
N SER A 118 2.56 -12.08 12.34
CA SER A 118 2.27 -12.43 10.95
C SER A 118 3.25 -13.47 10.39
N MET A 119 4.50 -13.50 10.86
CA MET A 119 5.52 -14.42 10.35
C MET A 119 5.21 -15.88 10.69
N HIS A 120 4.45 -16.14 11.76
CA HIS A 120 3.92 -17.47 12.02
C HIS A 120 3.13 -18.06 10.84
N TYR A 121 2.38 -17.23 10.14
CA TYR A 121 1.62 -17.65 8.96
C TYR A 121 2.43 -17.55 7.67
N VAL A 122 3.27 -16.51 7.53
CA VAL A 122 4.12 -16.32 6.34
C VAL A 122 5.05 -17.50 6.14
N GLU A 123 5.69 -18.02 7.20
CA GLU A 123 6.57 -19.20 7.11
C GLU A 123 5.87 -20.46 6.60
N GLN A 124 4.53 -20.50 6.69
CA GLN A 124 3.70 -21.63 6.28
C GLN A 124 3.15 -21.49 4.85
N LEU A 125 3.21 -20.30 4.25
CA LEU A 125 2.69 -20.09 2.89
C LEU A 125 3.53 -20.86 1.86
N PRO A 126 2.90 -21.68 0.99
CA PRO A 126 3.61 -22.26 -0.15
C PRO A 126 4.19 -21.17 -1.06
N GLN A 127 5.45 -21.35 -1.42
CA GLN A 127 6.14 -20.45 -2.38
C GLN A 127 5.91 -20.91 -3.84
N PRO A 128 5.87 -19.96 -4.80
CA PRO A 128 5.95 -18.51 -4.58
C PRO A 128 4.69 -17.97 -3.90
N PHE A 129 4.82 -16.87 -3.16
CA PHE A 129 3.65 -16.23 -2.55
C PHE A 129 3.65 -14.71 -2.75
N TYR A 130 2.46 -14.13 -2.74
CA TYR A 130 2.19 -12.70 -2.66
C TYR A 130 1.58 -12.42 -1.29
N ALA A 131 2.25 -11.61 -0.48
CA ALA A 131 1.81 -11.27 0.86
C ALA A 131 1.72 -9.75 1.00
N LYS A 132 0.55 -9.23 1.37
CA LYS A 132 0.31 -7.82 1.68
C LYS A 132 0.13 -7.66 3.19
N LEU A 133 0.94 -6.78 3.80
CA LEU A 133 0.85 -6.45 5.23
C LEU A 133 0.41 -4.98 5.35
N ILE A 134 -0.66 -4.75 6.13
CA ILE A 134 -1.23 -3.41 6.37
C ILE A 134 -0.99 -3.04 7.82
N THR A 135 -0.13 -2.04 8.05
CA THR A 135 0.23 -1.51 9.36
C THR A 135 -0.79 -0.48 9.86
N VAL A 136 -0.79 -0.17 11.15
CA VAL A 136 -1.78 0.75 11.74
C VAL A 136 -1.21 1.74 12.75
N THR A 137 0.00 1.55 13.28
CA THR A 137 0.49 2.38 14.39
C THR A 137 0.77 3.82 13.95
N ASN A 138 1.34 3.99 12.74
CA ASN A 138 1.56 5.32 12.17
C ASN A 138 0.28 5.84 11.49
N HIS A 139 -0.81 5.93 12.24
CA HIS A 139 -2.12 6.39 11.76
C HIS A 139 -2.68 7.48 12.70
N TYR A 140 -3.43 8.43 12.12
CA TYR A 140 -4.13 9.45 12.91
C TYR A 140 -4.94 8.82 14.07
N PRO A 141 -4.89 9.36 15.29
CA PRO A 141 -4.28 10.61 15.75
C PRO A 141 -2.80 10.51 16.20
N TYR A 142 -2.06 9.50 15.79
CA TYR A 142 -0.62 9.28 16.05
C TYR A 142 -0.27 9.12 17.55
N ILE A 143 -1.18 8.61 18.31
CA ILE A 143 -0.97 8.35 19.74
C ILE A 143 -0.21 7.04 19.89
N ILE A 144 0.88 7.06 20.63
CA ILE A 144 1.65 5.87 21.00
C ILE A 144 1.99 5.93 22.48
N ASP A 145 1.95 4.80 23.18
CA ASP A 145 2.26 4.74 24.59
C ASP A 145 3.78 4.96 24.85
N LYS A 146 4.09 5.52 26.02
CA LYS A 146 5.46 5.92 26.38
C LYS A 146 6.46 4.75 26.28
N LYS A 147 6.07 3.54 26.58
CA LYS A 147 6.96 2.36 26.55
C LYS A 147 7.40 1.96 25.12
N ASN A 148 6.65 2.41 24.11
CA ASN A 148 6.94 2.19 22.70
C ASN A 148 7.53 3.44 22.02
N THR A 149 7.81 4.50 22.77
CA THR A 149 8.35 5.76 22.26
C THR A 149 9.84 5.83 22.55
N SER A 150 10.68 6.01 21.53
CA SER A 150 12.14 6.07 21.64
C SER A 150 12.75 7.42 21.23
N ILE A 151 11.91 8.34 20.74
CA ILE A 151 12.31 9.72 20.39
C ILE A 151 11.31 10.72 20.94
N ASP A 152 11.74 11.96 21.11
CA ASP A 152 10.84 13.06 21.53
C ASP A 152 9.86 13.43 20.42
N ALA A 153 8.65 13.86 20.80
CA ALA A 153 7.71 14.49 19.90
C ALA A 153 8.24 15.82 19.34
N TRP A 154 7.77 16.25 18.19
CA TRP A 154 8.00 17.61 17.74
C TRP A 154 7.37 18.62 18.72
N LYS A 155 7.61 19.90 18.52
CA LYS A 155 7.12 20.99 19.41
C LYS A 155 6.52 22.11 18.57
N THR A 156 5.54 21.77 17.72
CA THR A 156 4.83 22.72 16.87
C THR A 156 3.66 23.38 17.60
N GLY A 157 3.21 22.78 18.73
CA GLY A 157 2.01 23.15 19.45
C GLY A 157 0.73 22.53 18.90
N ASP A 158 0.86 21.55 18.01
CA ASP A 158 -0.22 20.73 17.46
C ASP A 158 0.06 19.27 17.80
N ASP A 159 -0.64 18.72 18.78
CA ASP A 159 -0.37 17.38 19.31
C ASP A 159 -0.38 16.29 18.24
N THR A 160 -1.29 16.39 17.25
CA THR A 160 -1.37 15.43 16.13
C THR A 160 -0.08 15.42 15.32
N VAL A 161 0.42 16.60 15.01
CA VAL A 161 1.65 16.77 14.22
C VAL A 161 2.88 16.41 15.06
N ASP A 162 2.88 16.80 16.33
CA ASP A 162 4.01 16.58 17.23
C ASP A 162 4.24 15.09 17.50
N HIS A 163 3.19 14.29 17.59
CA HIS A 163 3.30 12.84 17.79
C HIS A 163 3.56 12.05 16.48
N TYR A 164 3.32 12.64 15.31
CA TYR A 164 3.52 11.96 14.02
C TYR A 164 4.93 11.36 13.87
N ILE A 165 5.97 12.10 14.27
CA ILE A 165 7.35 11.62 14.15
C ILE A 165 7.63 10.40 15.02
N GLN A 166 6.99 10.29 16.18
CA GLN A 166 7.17 9.16 17.10
C GLN A 166 6.59 7.88 16.53
N THR A 167 5.38 7.95 15.95
CA THR A 167 4.76 6.77 15.32
C THR A 167 5.44 6.39 14.01
N ALA A 168 5.94 7.38 13.25
CA ALA A 168 6.74 7.11 12.06
C ALA A 168 8.06 6.41 12.40
N HIS A 169 8.73 6.83 13.47
CA HIS A 169 9.95 6.18 13.95
C HIS A 169 9.68 4.75 14.46
N TYR A 170 8.57 4.53 15.16
CA TYR A 170 8.17 3.20 15.59
C TYR A 170 7.90 2.26 14.39
N LEU A 171 7.24 2.77 13.35
CA LEU A 171 7.03 2.01 12.12
C LEU A 171 8.36 1.69 11.42
N ASP A 172 9.30 2.64 11.34
CA ASP A 172 10.62 2.40 10.76
C ASP A 172 11.39 1.29 11.50
N GLN A 173 11.35 1.30 12.84
CA GLN A 173 11.89 0.21 13.65
C GLN A 173 11.21 -1.13 13.35
N SER A 174 9.88 -1.14 13.25
CA SER A 174 9.10 -2.35 12.92
C SER A 174 9.48 -2.93 11.56
N ILE A 175 9.71 -2.07 10.57
CA ILE A 175 10.19 -2.45 9.23
C ILE A 175 11.61 -3.02 9.32
N GLY A 176 12.49 -2.43 10.14
CA GLY A 176 13.84 -2.93 10.39
C GLY A 176 13.83 -4.37 10.90
N GLU A 177 13.08 -4.64 11.97
CA GLU A 177 12.91 -5.97 12.55
C GLU A 177 12.35 -6.99 11.53
N PHE A 178 11.38 -6.56 10.71
CA PHE A 178 10.82 -7.39 9.65
C PHE A 178 11.87 -7.75 8.58
N LEU A 179 12.67 -6.79 8.14
CA LEU A 179 13.71 -7.03 7.14
C LEU A 179 14.81 -7.95 7.66
N ASP A 180 15.21 -7.81 8.93
CA ASP A 180 16.14 -8.70 9.60
C ASP A 180 15.65 -10.15 9.63
N TYR A 181 14.35 -10.35 9.89
CA TYR A 181 13.75 -11.67 9.80
C TYR A 181 13.76 -12.23 8.36
N LEU A 182 13.46 -11.41 7.36
CA LEU A 182 13.50 -11.86 5.97
C LEU A 182 14.92 -12.29 5.56
N ASP A 183 15.95 -11.63 6.08
CA ASP A 183 17.34 -12.01 5.85
C ASP A 183 17.67 -13.36 6.53
N LYS A 184 17.30 -13.53 7.80
CA LYS A 184 17.52 -14.77 8.57
C LYS A 184 16.77 -15.97 8.00
N SER A 185 15.53 -15.77 7.58
CA SER A 185 14.69 -16.84 7.00
C SER A 185 15.01 -17.18 5.54
N GLY A 186 15.95 -16.45 4.91
CA GLY A 186 16.31 -16.63 3.49
C GLY A 186 15.24 -16.12 2.51
N LEU A 187 14.22 -15.41 2.97
CA LEU A 187 13.18 -14.85 2.10
C LEU A 187 13.68 -13.63 1.30
N ARG A 188 14.57 -12.81 1.91
CA ARG A 188 15.05 -11.56 1.31
C ARG A 188 15.69 -11.76 -0.06
N GLN A 189 16.47 -12.83 -0.24
CA GLN A 189 17.22 -13.11 -1.46
C GLN A 189 16.33 -13.52 -2.64
N ASN A 190 15.06 -13.85 -2.39
CA ASN A 190 14.10 -14.29 -3.41
C ASN A 190 12.80 -13.46 -3.41
N SER A 191 12.85 -12.26 -2.83
CA SER A 191 11.65 -11.43 -2.70
C SER A 191 11.79 -10.10 -3.43
N VAL A 192 10.72 -9.68 -4.07
CA VAL A 192 10.47 -8.27 -4.40
C VAL A 192 9.70 -7.67 -3.23
N ILE A 193 10.25 -6.67 -2.57
CA ILE A 193 9.61 -5.96 -1.47
C ILE A 193 9.18 -4.60 -1.98
N ILE A 194 7.89 -4.32 -1.91
CA ILE A 194 7.33 -3.01 -2.22
C ILE A 194 6.86 -2.38 -0.89
N LEU A 195 7.40 -1.21 -0.58
CA LEU A 195 6.99 -0.39 0.56
C LEU A 195 6.40 0.90 0.04
N TYR A 196 5.19 1.23 0.50
CA TYR A 196 4.51 2.45 0.11
C TYR A 196 3.70 3.05 1.27
N GLY A 197 3.53 4.38 1.24
CA GLY A 197 2.51 5.05 2.04
C GLY A 197 1.18 5.04 1.29
N ASP A 198 0.13 4.68 1.96
CA ASP A 198 -1.20 4.47 1.37
C ASP A 198 -2.06 5.76 1.30
N HIS A 199 -1.72 6.79 2.06
CA HIS A 199 -2.32 8.12 1.98
C HIS A 199 -1.47 9.15 2.73
N TYR A 200 -1.86 10.42 2.67
CA TYR A 200 -1.18 11.48 3.41
C TYR A 200 -1.17 11.21 4.92
N GLY A 201 -0.08 11.57 5.59
CA GLY A 201 0.04 11.51 7.05
C GLY A 201 -0.69 12.71 7.69
N ILE A 202 -0.12 13.90 7.54
CA ILE A 202 -0.65 15.13 8.17
C ILE A 202 -1.65 15.80 7.22
N SER A 203 -2.88 15.99 7.68
CA SER A 203 -3.92 16.62 6.87
C SER A 203 -3.71 18.13 6.69
N ASN A 204 -4.30 18.68 5.63
CA ASN A 204 -4.23 20.11 5.31
C ASN A 204 -4.84 21.04 6.38
N ASN A 205 -5.50 20.51 7.39
CA ASN A 205 -6.08 21.29 8.50
C ASN A 205 -5.01 21.77 9.49
N HIS A 206 -3.83 21.17 9.51
CA HIS A 206 -2.72 21.46 10.41
C HIS A 206 -1.70 22.46 9.82
N ARG A 207 -2.16 23.41 8.97
CA ARG A 207 -1.29 24.34 8.24
C ARG A 207 -0.27 25.10 9.08
N PRO A 208 -0.59 25.63 10.29
CA PRO A 208 0.40 26.32 11.11
C PRO A 208 1.58 25.42 11.52
N ALA A 209 1.29 24.19 11.93
CA ALA A 209 2.30 23.21 12.30
C ALA A 209 3.13 22.75 11.08
N ILE A 210 2.47 22.50 9.94
CA ILE A 210 3.13 22.21 8.66
C ILE A 210 4.10 23.33 8.27
N ALA A 211 3.68 24.60 8.42
CA ALA A 211 4.56 25.74 8.14
C ALA A 211 5.83 25.73 8.99
N GLN A 212 5.70 25.41 10.29
CA GLN A 212 6.85 25.29 11.19
C GLN A 212 7.80 24.17 10.76
N ILE A 213 7.28 22.99 10.44
CA ILE A 213 8.09 21.85 9.96
C ILE A 213 8.85 22.21 8.68
N LEU A 214 8.21 22.94 7.76
CA LEU A 214 8.83 23.39 6.51
C LEU A 214 9.75 24.59 6.67
N GLY A 215 9.87 25.18 7.87
CA GLY A 215 10.61 26.42 8.10
C GLY A 215 10.04 27.63 7.34
N LYS A 216 8.73 27.65 7.10
CA LYS A 216 8.02 28.69 6.33
C LYS A 216 7.12 29.54 7.22
N LYS A 217 6.91 30.79 6.84
CA LYS A 217 5.92 31.66 7.51
C LYS A 217 4.47 31.25 7.22
N LYS A 218 4.21 30.71 6.01
CA LYS A 218 2.88 30.31 5.55
C LYS A 218 3.00 29.17 4.53
N VAL A 219 2.08 28.21 4.63
CA VAL A 219 1.92 27.13 3.65
C VAL A 219 1.14 27.62 2.45
N THR A 220 1.66 27.37 1.25
CA THR A 220 1.00 27.62 -0.03
C THR A 220 0.24 26.39 -0.51
N ASN A 221 -0.63 26.56 -1.53
CA ASN A 221 -1.27 25.41 -2.17
C ASN A 221 -0.26 24.48 -2.87
N TYR A 222 0.89 25.03 -3.32
CA TYR A 222 2.00 24.21 -3.81
C TYR A 222 2.58 23.31 -2.72
N ASP A 223 2.82 23.84 -1.53
CA ASP A 223 3.32 23.06 -0.42
C ASP A 223 2.34 21.93 -0.07
N LEU A 224 1.05 22.23 -0.06
CA LEU A 224 0.01 21.22 0.19
C LEU A 224 -0.04 20.14 -0.90
N ALA A 225 0.18 20.52 -2.17
CA ALA A 225 0.31 19.52 -3.24
C ALA A 225 1.52 18.60 -3.01
N MET A 226 2.66 19.16 -2.60
CA MET A 226 3.87 18.37 -2.32
C MET A 226 3.74 17.52 -1.06
N PHE A 227 2.87 17.87 -0.11
CA PHE A 227 2.51 17.07 1.05
C PHE A 227 1.65 15.84 0.71
N GLN A 228 1.19 15.71 -0.54
CA GLN A 228 0.53 14.49 -1.02
C GLN A 228 1.55 13.42 -1.46
N LYS A 229 2.84 13.71 -1.40
CA LYS A 229 3.87 12.69 -1.61
C LYS A 229 3.86 11.67 -0.49
N VAL A 230 4.00 10.41 -0.87
CA VAL A 230 4.16 9.28 0.05
C VAL A 230 5.41 8.50 -0.31
N PRO A 231 6.07 7.81 0.64
CA PRO A 231 7.19 6.95 0.32
C PRO A 231 6.75 5.84 -0.65
N PHE A 232 7.60 5.56 -1.64
CA PHE A 232 7.47 4.41 -2.51
C PHE A 232 8.86 3.85 -2.83
N MET A 233 9.07 2.59 -2.50
CA MET A 233 10.35 1.92 -2.66
C MET A 233 10.15 0.50 -3.17
N ILE A 234 11.00 0.07 -4.08
CA ILE A 234 11.10 -1.30 -4.56
C ILE A 234 12.47 -1.83 -4.18
N ASN A 235 12.53 -2.90 -3.42
CA ASN A 235 13.76 -3.61 -3.11
C ASN A 235 13.68 -5.02 -3.71
N ALA A 236 14.66 -5.38 -4.52
CA ALA A 236 14.70 -6.69 -5.15
C ALA A 236 16.14 -7.13 -5.43
N PRO A 237 16.44 -8.44 -5.37
CA PRO A 237 17.74 -8.96 -5.79
C PRO A 237 18.02 -8.60 -7.25
N GLY A 238 19.22 -8.10 -7.53
CA GLY A 238 19.64 -7.70 -8.88
C GLY A 238 19.11 -6.36 -9.38
N LEU A 239 18.22 -5.70 -8.63
CA LEU A 239 17.78 -4.35 -8.95
C LEU A 239 18.93 -3.37 -8.66
N LYS A 240 19.18 -2.46 -9.60
CA LYS A 240 20.12 -1.35 -9.37
C LYS A 240 19.41 -0.28 -8.53
N GLY A 241 19.84 -0.12 -7.29
CA GLY A 241 19.28 0.87 -6.37
C GLY A 241 19.63 2.31 -6.76
N GLY A 242 18.93 3.23 -6.13
CA GLY A 242 19.09 4.66 -6.32
C GLY A 242 17.78 5.42 -6.11
N ILE A 243 17.79 6.71 -6.45
CA ILE A 243 16.60 7.55 -6.42
C ILE A 243 16.11 7.74 -7.86
N ASP A 244 14.86 7.43 -8.11
CA ASP A 244 14.16 7.71 -9.36
C ASP A 244 13.29 8.96 -9.20
N HIS A 245 13.43 9.90 -10.11
CA HIS A 245 12.72 11.17 -10.10
C HIS A 245 11.43 11.17 -10.95
N THR A 246 11.02 10.00 -11.43
CA THR A 246 9.79 9.83 -12.19
C THR A 246 8.55 10.19 -11.36
N TYR A 247 7.67 10.98 -11.96
CA TYR A 247 6.39 11.33 -11.35
C TYR A 247 5.38 10.20 -11.57
N GLY A 248 4.79 9.72 -10.49
CA GLY A 248 3.79 8.67 -10.50
C GLY A 248 2.96 8.62 -9.23
N GLY A 249 2.08 7.65 -9.16
CA GLY A 249 1.20 7.47 -8.01
C GLY A 249 0.76 6.02 -7.83
N GLU A 250 -0.12 5.81 -6.88
CA GLU A 250 -0.57 4.47 -6.47
C GLU A 250 -1.19 3.66 -7.60
N ILE A 251 -1.83 4.33 -8.55
CA ILE A 251 -2.42 3.70 -9.74
C ILE A 251 -1.40 2.96 -10.60
N ASP A 252 -0.13 3.38 -10.54
CA ASP A 252 0.98 2.86 -11.33
C ASP A 252 1.64 1.60 -10.72
N VAL A 253 1.30 1.23 -9.49
CA VAL A 253 2.00 0.15 -8.76
C VAL A 253 1.72 -1.21 -9.38
N LEU A 254 0.47 -1.54 -9.71
CA LEU A 254 0.15 -2.84 -10.30
C LEU A 254 0.85 -3.07 -11.65
N PRO A 255 0.77 -2.17 -12.66
CA PRO A 255 1.50 -2.37 -13.91
C PRO A 255 3.02 -2.42 -13.74
N THR A 256 3.58 -1.71 -12.74
CA THR A 256 5.01 -1.82 -12.40
C THR A 256 5.35 -3.19 -11.81
N LEU A 257 4.52 -3.73 -10.91
CA LEU A 257 4.70 -5.08 -10.37
C LEU A 257 4.57 -6.15 -11.46
N GLU A 258 3.63 -5.99 -12.38
CA GLU A 258 3.43 -6.90 -13.50
C GLU A 258 4.67 -6.95 -14.40
N ASP A 259 5.26 -5.78 -14.75
CA ASP A 259 6.48 -5.72 -15.54
C ASP A 259 7.66 -6.40 -14.82
N LEU A 260 7.87 -6.11 -13.55
CA LEU A 260 8.89 -6.73 -12.70
C LEU A 260 8.78 -8.27 -12.66
N LEU A 261 7.58 -8.81 -12.79
CA LEU A 261 7.30 -10.25 -12.77
C LEU A 261 7.12 -10.86 -14.17
N GLY A 262 7.35 -10.09 -15.25
CA GLY A 262 7.25 -10.53 -16.63
C GLY A 262 5.82 -10.80 -17.10
N ILE A 263 4.82 -10.16 -16.48
CA ILE A 263 3.43 -10.25 -16.89
C ILE A 263 3.11 -9.09 -17.84
N SER A 264 2.70 -9.39 -19.06
CA SER A 264 2.25 -8.36 -20.00
C SER A 264 0.85 -7.84 -19.62
N SER A 265 0.76 -6.54 -19.31
CA SER A 265 -0.48 -5.84 -18.94
C SER A 265 -1.28 -5.29 -20.14
N ASN A 266 -0.78 -5.39 -21.36
CA ASN A 266 -1.34 -4.74 -22.57
C ASN A 266 -2.82 -5.04 -22.87
N LYS A 267 -3.39 -6.07 -22.25
CA LYS A 267 -4.78 -6.49 -22.44
C LYS A 267 -5.64 -6.31 -21.19
N TYR A 268 -5.10 -5.73 -20.14
CA TYR A 268 -5.84 -5.51 -18.89
C TYR A 268 -6.55 -4.16 -18.92
N ILE A 269 -7.66 -4.07 -18.20
CA ILE A 269 -8.34 -2.79 -17.97
C ILE A 269 -7.69 -2.16 -16.74
N GLN A 270 -6.72 -1.31 -16.98
CA GLN A 270 -5.92 -0.63 -15.97
C GLN A 270 -5.74 0.83 -16.37
N PHE A 271 -5.62 1.73 -15.39
CA PHE A 271 -5.41 3.16 -15.61
C PHE A 271 -3.97 3.60 -15.34
N GLY A 272 -3.22 2.84 -14.57
CA GLY A 272 -1.81 3.10 -14.29
C GLY A 272 -0.88 2.72 -15.43
N GLN A 273 0.37 3.15 -15.31
CA GLN A 273 1.44 2.87 -16.24
C GLN A 273 2.67 2.36 -15.45
N ASP A 274 3.44 1.46 -16.04
CA ASP A 274 4.69 1.01 -15.44
C ASP A 274 5.63 2.20 -15.16
N LEU A 275 6.04 2.36 -13.88
CA LEU A 275 6.93 3.43 -13.42
C LEU A 275 8.33 3.35 -14.02
N LEU A 276 8.76 2.17 -14.45
CA LEU A 276 10.06 1.92 -15.04
C LEU A 276 10.09 2.14 -16.56
N SER A 277 8.91 2.33 -17.18
CA SER A 277 8.79 2.56 -18.61
C SER A 277 9.24 3.97 -19.00
N LYS A 278 10.12 4.05 -20.02
CA LYS A 278 10.56 5.33 -20.60
C LYS A 278 9.48 6.05 -21.39
N ASN A 279 8.45 5.35 -21.84
CA ASN A 279 7.41 5.87 -22.74
C ASN A 279 6.13 6.32 -22.00
N ARG A 280 6.12 6.29 -20.67
CA ARG A 280 4.97 6.73 -19.87
C ARG A 280 4.77 8.24 -19.89
N ASN A 281 3.54 8.70 -19.73
CA ASN A 281 3.33 10.08 -19.34
C ASN A 281 3.60 10.23 -17.84
N GLN A 282 3.95 11.42 -17.40
CA GLN A 282 4.21 11.74 -16.01
C GLN A 282 3.16 12.72 -15.46
N ILE A 283 1.89 12.47 -15.80
CA ILE A 283 0.76 13.20 -15.25
C ILE A 283 0.21 12.38 -14.08
N VAL A 284 0.17 12.98 -12.90
CA VAL A 284 -0.39 12.36 -11.69
C VAL A 284 -1.71 13.04 -11.34
N PRO A 285 -2.86 12.44 -11.67
CA PRO A 285 -4.15 12.96 -11.25
C PRO A 285 -4.38 12.75 -9.75
N PHE A 286 -4.95 13.75 -9.09
CA PHE A 286 -5.59 13.56 -7.79
C PHE A 286 -7.09 13.32 -7.97
N ARG A 287 -7.71 12.63 -7.03
CA ARG A 287 -9.12 12.24 -7.16
C ARG A 287 -10.10 13.43 -7.28
N ASN A 288 -9.72 14.62 -6.77
CA ASN A 288 -10.47 15.86 -6.89
C ASN A 288 -10.30 16.60 -8.25
N GLY A 289 -9.52 16.03 -9.18
CA GLY A 289 -9.26 16.63 -10.49
C GLY A 289 -8.11 17.62 -10.53
N ASP A 290 -7.39 17.85 -9.42
CA ASP A 290 -6.07 18.49 -9.42
C ASP A 290 -5.01 17.54 -9.98
N TRP A 291 -3.81 18.02 -10.24
CA TRP A 291 -2.76 17.20 -10.85
C TRP A 291 -1.35 17.76 -10.64
N VAL A 292 -0.37 16.87 -10.72
CA VAL A 292 1.06 17.20 -10.72
C VAL A 292 1.72 16.59 -11.95
N THR A 293 2.66 17.33 -12.53
CA THR A 293 3.57 16.90 -13.60
C THR A 293 4.99 17.39 -13.31
N PRO A 294 6.03 16.93 -13.98
CA PRO A 294 7.39 17.48 -13.81
C PRO A 294 7.48 18.97 -14.05
N LYS A 295 6.61 19.54 -14.87
CA LYS A 295 6.68 20.94 -15.28
C LYS A 295 5.71 21.85 -14.54
N TYR A 296 4.47 21.39 -14.35
CA TYR A 296 3.40 22.19 -13.77
C TYR A 296 2.63 21.40 -12.72
N THR A 297 2.17 22.12 -11.71
CA THR A 297 1.26 21.62 -10.67
C THR A 297 0.00 22.49 -10.66
N LYS A 298 -1.17 21.84 -10.65
CA LYS A 298 -2.46 22.48 -10.34
C LYS A 298 -2.94 21.94 -9.00
N TYR A 299 -3.25 22.83 -8.05
CA TYR A 299 -3.79 22.44 -6.76
C TYR A 299 -4.69 23.53 -6.17
N ASN A 300 -5.91 23.16 -5.78
CA ASN A 300 -6.93 24.08 -5.24
C ASN A 300 -7.17 25.32 -6.13
N GLY A 301 -7.19 25.14 -7.45
CA GLY A 301 -7.45 26.20 -8.42
C GLY A 301 -6.22 27.04 -8.82
N ASP A 302 -5.09 26.90 -8.13
CA ASP A 302 -3.86 27.61 -8.45
C ASP A 302 -2.92 26.77 -9.33
N TYR A 303 -2.15 27.44 -10.18
CA TYR A 303 -1.11 26.83 -11.02
C TYR A 303 0.29 27.25 -10.59
N TYR A 304 1.24 26.32 -10.69
CA TYR A 304 2.62 26.50 -10.25
C TYR A 304 3.61 25.90 -11.23
N HIS A 305 4.81 26.46 -11.32
CA HIS A 305 5.97 25.76 -11.87
C HIS A 305 6.43 24.71 -10.85
N THR A 306 6.37 23.44 -11.19
CA THR A 306 6.64 22.33 -10.25
C THR A 306 8.06 22.36 -9.68
N SER A 307 9.07 22.71 -10.52
CA SER A 307 10.47 22.75 -10.07
C SER A 307 10.80 23.85 -9.06
N THR A 308 10.02 24.94 -9.03
CA THR A 308 10.32 26.13 -8.21
C THR A 308 9.25 26.44 -7.16
N GLY A 309 8.04 25.87 -7.30
CA GLY A 309 6.88 26.23 -6.50
C GLY A 309 6.35 27.64 -6.77
N LYS A 310 6.85 28.34 -7.82
CA LYS A 310 6.41 29.69 -8.16
C LYS A 310 5.02 29.66 -8.76
N GLN A 311 4.08 30.41 -8.17
CA GLN A 311 2.72 30.54 -8.67
C GLN A 311 2.65 31.23 -10.04
N ILE A 312 1.84 30.73 -10.94
CA ILE A 312 1.54 31.24 -12.25
C ILE A 312 0.18 31.96 -12.18
N LYS A 313 0.18 33.27 -11.93
CA LYS A 313 -1.05 34.06 -11.80
C LYS A 313 -1.66 34.45 -13.15
N ASN A 314 -0.80 34.69 -14.14
CA ASN A 314 -1.18 35.13 -15.50
C ASN A 314 -0.50 34.17 -16.49
N PRO A 315 -1.10 33.01 -16.81
CA PRO A 315 -0.51 32.09 -17.76
C PRO A 315 -0.44 32.72 -19.17
N THR A 316 0.63 32.45 -19.87
CA THR A 316 0.73 32.73 -21.31
C THR A 316 -0.25 31.83 -22.07
N ALA A 317 -0.61 32.21 -23.30
CA ALA A 317 -1.47 31.39 -24.15
C ALA A 317 -0.93 29.99 -24.37
N LYS A 318 0.40 29.84 -24.41
CA LYS A 318 1.08 28.51 -24.51
C LYS A 318 0.91 27.69 -23.24
N GLU A 319 1.05 28.29 -22.08
CA GLU A 319 0.84 27.60 -20.78
C GLU A 319 -0.62 27.23 -20.61
N GLN A 320 -1.55 28.13 -20.90
CA GLN A 320 -2.99 27.82 -20.80
C GLN A 320 -3.37 26.63 -21.68
N LYS A 321 -2.89 26.59 -22.92
CA LYS A 321 -3.12 25.46 -23.82
C LYS A 321 -2.57 24.12 -23.25
N GLN A 322 -1.44 24.17 -22.53
CA GLN A 322 -0.89 22.99 -21.86
C GLN A 322 -1.74 22.59 -20.66
N PHE A 323 -2.18 23.55 -19.84
CA PHE A 323 -3.08 23.28 -18.70
C PHE A 323 -4.38 22.64 -19.16
N ASP A 324 -4.99 23.18 -20.22
CA ASP A 324 -6.24 22.63 -20.79
C ASP A 324 -6.05 21.21 -21.30
N LYS A 325 -4.91 20.91 -21.93
CA LYS A 325 -4.58 19.58 -22.41
C LYS A 325 -4.42 18.59 -21.25
N ILE A 326 -3.69 18.97 -20.19
CA ILE A 326 -3.49 18.11 -19.01
C ILE A 326 -4.83 17.92 -18.29
N GLN A 327 -5.59 18.99 -18.08
CA GLN A 327 -6.89 18.93 -17.42
C GLN A 327 -7.87 18.03 -18.18
N LYS A 328 -7.90 18.12 -19.50
CA LYS A 328 -8.73 17.23 -20.34
C LYS A 328 -8.33 15.77 -20.17
N TYR A 329 -7.02 15.47 -20.12
CA TYR A 329 -6.52 14.12 -19.86
C TYR A 329 -7.02 13.63 -18.49
N VAL A 330 -6.77 14.39 -17.42
CA VAL A 330 -7.16 14.04 -16.05
C VAL A 330 -8.67 13.80 -15.93
N THR A 331 -9.49 14.73 -16.46
CA THR A 331 -10.95 14.60 -16.40
C THR A 331 -11.45 13.38 -17.17
N THR A 332 -10.84 13.10 -18.33
CA THR A 332 -11.20 11.95 -19.16
C THR A 332 -10.83 10.64 -18.45
N GLU A 333 -9.62 10.55 -17.92
CA GLU A 333 -9.13 9.35 -17.23
C GLU A 333 -9.96 9.01 -16.00
N LEU A 334 -10.17 9.99 -15.10
CA LEU A 334 -11.02 9.81 -13.92
C LEU A 334 -12.46 9.45 -14.28
N GLY A 335 -13.03 10.13 -15.29
CA GLY A 335 -14.40 9.84 -15.75
C GLY A 335 -14.55 8.46 -16.42
N LEU A 336 -13.51 7.94 -17.07
CA LEU A 336 -13.50 6.58 -17.60
C LEU A 336 -13.38 5.55 -16.45
N ALA A 337 -12.53 5.82 -15.46
CA ALA A 337 -12.42 4.96 -14.28
C ALA A 337 -13.75 4.86 -13.53
N ASP A 338 -14.45 5.98 -13.34
CA ASP A 338 -15.79 6.00 -12.73
C ASP A 338 -16.79 5.14 -13.52
N LYS A 339 -16.77 5.21 -14.85
CA LYS A 339 -17.65 4.38 -15.70
C LYS A 339 -17.31 2.89 -15.58
N VAL A 340 -16.01 2.54 -15.54
CA VAL A 340 -15.58 1.14 -15.36
C VAL A 340 -16.06 0.60 -14.02
N MET A 341 -15.89 1.38 -12.95
CA MET A 341 -16.29 0.98 -11.60
C MET A 341 -17.82 0.91 -11.44
N ASN A 342 -18.52 2.00 -11.71
CA ASN A 342 -19.97 2.10 -11.52
C ASN A 342 -20.76 1.15 -12.43
N GLY A 343 -20.23 0.84 -13.62
CA GLY A 343 -20.86 -0.06 -14.59
C GLY A 343 -20.44 -1.52 -14.47
N ASP A 344 -19.51 -1.84 -13.56
CA ASP A 344 -18.86 -3.17 -13.52
C ASP A 344 -18.41 -3.61 -14.93
N LEU A 345 -17.74 -2.71 -15.68
CA LEU A 345 -17.49 -2.94 -17.11
C LEU A 345 -16.50 -4.08 -17.36
N ILE A 346 -15.64 -4.41 -16.40
CA ILE A 346 -14.74 -5.56 -16.48
C ILE A 346 -15.53 -6.87 -16.61
N ARG A 347 -16.75 -6.94 -16.08
CA ARG A 347 -17.64 -8.08 -16.22
C ARG A 347 -17.90 -8.47 -17.67
N PHE A 348 -17.91 -7.50 -18.58
CA PHE A 348 -18.19 -7.74 -20.00
C PHE A 348 -16.93 -8.03 -20.82
N TYR A 349 -15.76 -7.90 -20.24
CA TYR A 349 -14.48 -8.13 -20.88
C TYR A 349 -13.92 -9.52 -20.53
N ASN A 350 -13.64 -10.31 -21.54
CA ASN A 350 -13.02 -11.63 -21.38
C ASN A 350 -11.52 -11.52 -21.67
N LEU A 351 -10.71 -11.37 -20.60
CA LEU A 351 -9.27 -11.35 -20.71
C LEU A 351 -8.76 -12.76 -21.08
N PRO A 352 -8.03 -12.93 -22.20
CA PRO A 352 -7.50 -14.22 -22.60
C PRO A 352 -6.56 -14.83 -21.53
N GLY A 353 -6.84 -16.09 -21.18
CA GLY A 353 -6.05 -16.83 -20.17
C GLY A 353 -6.25 -16.35 -18.73
N PHE A 354 -7.29 -15.58 -18.46
CA PHE A 354 -7.71 -15.20 -17.12
C PHE A 354 -9.16 -15.64 -16.88
N LYS A 355 -9.40 -16.32 -15.77
CA LYS A 355 -10.74 -16.71 -15.33
C LYS A 355 -11.25 -15.70 -14.31
N LYS A 356 -12.46 -15.18 -14.50
CA LYS A 356 -13.11 -14.32 -13.52
C LYS A 356 -13.16 -15.01 -12.17
N VAL A 357 -12.86 -14.25 -11.12
CA VAL A 357 -12.87 -14.76 -9.75
C VAL A 357 -14.28 -15.11 -9.33
N ASN A 358 -14.48 -16.34 -8.86
CA ASN A 358 -15.72 -16.72 -8.21
C ASN A 358 -15.54 -16.59 -6.69
N LYS A 359 -16.11 -15.56 -6.10
CA LYS A 359 -15.99 -15.27 -4.66
C LYS A 359 -16.46 -16.40 -3.74
N LYS A 360 -17.28 -17.32 -4.23
CA LYS A 360 -17.74 -18.49 -3.45
C LYS A 360 -16.64 -19.52 -3.20
N ASP A 361 -15.54 -19.46 -3.96
CA ASP A 361 -14.39 -20.36 -3.79
C ASP A 361 -13.47 -19.92 -2.63
N TYR A 362 -13.75 -18.76 -2.03
CA TYR A 362 -12.92 -18.17 -0.97
C TYR A 362 -13.68 -18.11 0.36
N THR A 363 -12.99 -18.45 1.42
CA THR A 363 -13.51 -18.34 2.80
C THR A 363 -12.41 -17.85 3.74
N TYR A 364 -12.75 -16.91 4.60
CA TYR A 364 -11.87 -16.40 5.65
C TYR A 364 -12.31 -16.85 7.05
N ASN A 365 -13.20 -17.85 7.12
CA ASN A 365 -13.46 -18.53 8.37
C ASN A 365 -12.16 -19.16 8.89
N MET A 366 -11.70 -18.76 10.07
CA MET A 366 -10.40 -19.10 10.63
C MET A 366 -10.13 -20.61 10.61
N LYS A 367 -11.01 -21.42 11.18
CA LYS A 367 -10.85 -22.89 11.24
C LYS A 367 -10.72 -23.51 9.84
N LYS A 368 -11.51 -23.04 8.86
CA LYS A 368 -11.44 -23.55 7.48
C LYS A 368 -10.14 -23.09 6.79
N SER A 369 -9.75 -21.82 6.99
CA SER A 369 -8.52 -21.27 6.43
C SER A 369 -7.28 -21.96 6.96
N LEU A 370 -7.19 -22.18 8.28
CA LEU A 370 -6.04 -22.88 8.89
C LEU A 370 -5.96 -24.33 8.43
N LYS A 371 -7.09 -25.02 8.33
CA LYS A 371 -7.13 -26.38 7.77
C LYS A 371 -6.66 -26.42 6.31
N LYS A 372 -7.08 -25.42 5.50
CA LYS A 372 -6.63 -25.27 4.11
C LYS A 372 -5.12 -25.01 4.06
N LEU A 373 -4.59 -24.09 4.87
CA LEU A 373 -3.17 -23.76 4.92
C LEU A 373 -2.32 -25.00 5.26
N LYS A 374 -2.69 -25.74 6.29
CA LYS A 374 -2.02 -27.02 6.67
C LYS A 374 -2.03 -28.02 5.51
N LYS A 375 -3.14 -28.11 4.74
CA LYS A 375 -3.24 -28.99 3.56
C LYS A 375 -2.34 -28.51 2.42
N ASP A 376 -2.37 -27.21 2.11
CA ASP A 376 -1.60 -26.62 1.02
C ASP A 376 -0.08 -26.73 1.31
N GLN A 377 0.34 -26.48 2.55
CA GLN A 377 1.71 -26.67 2.99
C GLN A 377 2.20 -28.11 2.78
N LYS A 378 1.40 -29.11 3.19
CA LYS A 378 1.74 -30.52 3.00
C LYS A 378 1.83 -30.91 1.52
N LYS A 379 0.94 -30.36 0.68
CA LYS A 379 0.87 -30.66 -0.75
C LYS A 379 2.08 -30.10 -1.50
N HIS A 380 2.43 -28.84 -1.27
CA HIS A 380 3.43 -28.13 -2.07
C HIS A 380 4.85 -28.26 -1.51
N LYS A 381 5.02 -28.37 -0.20
CA LYS A 381 6.33 -28.50 0.50
C LYS A 381 7.36 -27.42 0.14
N THR A 382 6.89 -26.22 -0.24
CA THR A 382 7.73 -25.11 -0.70
C THR A 382 7.78 -23.95 0.29
N SER A 383 7.03 -23.99 1.39
CA SER A 383 7.04 -22.95 2.42
C SER A 383 8.39 -22.89 3.15
N VAL A 384 8.70 -21.77 3.79
CA VAL A 384 9.91 -21.59 4.61
C VAL A 384 10.00 -22.73 5.63
N LYS A 385 8.93 -22.96 6.38
CA LYS A 385 8.86 -24.02 7.39
C LYS A 385 9.13 -25.41 6.81
N ALA A 386 8.56 -25.73 5.64
CA ALA A 386 8.79 -27.02 4.98
C ALA A 386 10.25 -27.18 4.52
N LYS A 387 10.87 -26.12 4.00
CA LYS A 387 12.30 -26.12 3.62
C LYS A 387 13.23 -26.20 4.82
N ASN A 388 12.78 -25.73 5.98
CA ASN A 388 13.51 -25.84 7.26
C ASN A 388 13.13 -27.12 8.05
N ASN A 389 12.99 -28.24 7.36
CA ASN A 389 12.67 -29.56 7.97
C ASN A 389 11.42 -29.55 8.85
N ASN A 390 10.43 -28.74 8.54
CA ASN A 390 9.21 -28.46 9.31
C ASN A 390 9.45 -27.79 10.68
N GLN A 391 10.64 -27.27 10.92
CA GLN A 391 10.93 -26.43 12.08
C GLN A 391 10.48 -24.98 11.80
N SER A 392 9.90 -24.34 12.81
CA SER A 392 9.49 -22.93 12.72
C SER A 392 10.72 -22.04 12.67
N THR A 393 10.61 -20.97 11.90
CA THR A 393 11.55 -19.86 11.90
C THR A 393 10.99 -18.63 12.66
N TYR A 394 9.83 -18.78 13.29
CA TYR A 394 9.17 -17.69 14.01
C TYR A 394 10.03 -17.11 15.14
N ASP A 395 10.77 -17.97 15.85
CA ASP A 395 11.64 -17.55 16.94
C ASP A 395 12.90 -16.81 16.47
N ASP A 396 13.23 -16.87 15.17
CA ASP A 396 14.31 -16.08 14.56
C ASP A 396 13.91 -14.59 14.41
N TYR A 397 12.63 -14.27 14.56
CA TYR A 397 12.16 -12.89 14.54
C TYR A 397 12.44 -12.22 15.89
N SER A 398 13.46 -11.37 15.90
CA SER A 398 13.80 -10.55 17.06
C SER A 398 12.95 -9.29 17.08
N THR A 399 12.37 -8.93 18.24
CA THR A 399 11.62 -7.68 18.45
C THR A 399 11.91 -7.13 19.84
N ASP A 400 11.91 -5.83 19.97
CA ASP A 400 12.01 -5.12 21.24
C ASP A 400 10.62 -4.71 21.78
N ALA A 401 9.52 -5.18 21.17
CA ALA A 401 8.16 -4.89 21.61
C ALA A 401 7.96 -5.27 23.09
N PRO A 402 7.74 -4.29 23.98
CA PRO A 402 7.66 -4.56 25.43
C PRO A 402 6.46 -5.41 25.81
N GLU A 403 5.43 -5.48 24.96
CA GLU A 403 4.24 -6.31 25.15
C GLU A 403 4.53 -7.80 25.03
N LEU A 404 5.55 -8.19 24.24
CA LEU A 404 5.94 -9.58 24.03
C LEU A 404 7.02 -10.04 24.99
N LYS A 405 7.54 -9.13 25.81
CA LYS A 405 8.54 -9.47 26.83
C LYS A 405 7.89 -10.34 27.90
N ASP A 406 8.51 -11.48 28.19
CA ASP A 406 8.03 -12.45 29.17
C ASP A 406 6.67 -13.10 28.86
N GLN A 407 6.18 -12.99 27.62
CA GLN A 407 4.97 -13.64 27.15
C GLN A 407 5.27 -14.70 26.07
N ASN A 408 4.62 -15.84 26.19
CA ASN A 408 4.69 -16.91 25.18
C ASN A 408 3.29 -17.04 24.54
N PRO A 409 2.97 -16.23 23.54
CA PRO A 409 1.65 -16.18 22.97
C PRO A 409 1.30 -17.46 22.23
N SER A 410 0.08 -18.00 22.47
CA SER A 410 -0.44 -19.15 21.75
C SER A 410 -1.31 -18.72 20.58
N PHE A 411 -1.00 -19.25 19.40
CA PHE A 411 -1.83 -19.02 18.21
C PHE A 411 -3.12 -19.84 18.26
N PRO A 412 -4.20 -19.34 17.65
CA PRO A 412 -5.46 -20.08 17.52
C PRO A 412 -5.25 -21.36 16.68
N ASP A 413 -5.91 -22.45 17.10
CA ASP A 413 -5.89 -23.77 16.43
C ASP A 413 -6.86 -23.85 15.24
#